data_9ab3ca978bf60d0e3ea0b53b535826da
#
_entry.id   9ab3ca978bf60d0e3ea0b53b535826da
#
_cell.length_a   1.000
_cell.length_b   1.000
_cell.length_c   1.000
_cell.angle_alpha   90.00
_cell.angle_beta   90.00
_cell.angle_gamma   90.00
#
_symmetry.space_group_name_H-M   'P 1'
#
loop_
_entity.id
_entity.type
_entity.pdbx_description
1 polymer ?
#
loop_
_entity_poly.entity_id
_entity_poly.type
_entity_poly.pdbx_seq_one_letter_code
_entity_poly.pdbx_strand_id
1 'polypeptide(L)'
;MSKKVLIIEDDLFLQGLEATKMKKEGYEIFVASNSEEAFKFIDGGNKPDLILLDLLIPGVDGFMILEKIRENKALLTIPVIVFSNLSEEKDITRAQKLGISEFMVKSNFTLDELTKKVQELIGK
;
A
#
# COMPACT_ATOMS: atom_id res chain seq x y z
N MET A 1 -15.54 -12.37 -8.48
CA MET A 1 -14.27 -12.63 -7.80
C MET A 1 -13.82 -11.40 -7.04
N SER A 2 -13.28 -11.61 -5.86
CA SER A 2 -12.82 -10.51 -5.02
C SER A 2 -11.55 -9.89 -5.58
N LYS A 3 -11.45 -8.58 -5.48
CA LYS A 3 -10.20 -7.89 -5.80
C LYS A 3 -9.23 -8.03 -4.63
N LYS A 4 -7.95 -8.05 -4.94
CA LYS A 4 -6.88 -8.34 -3.99
C LYS A 4 -6.14 -7.07 -3.62
N VAL A 5 -5.97 -6.84 -2.32
CA VAL A 5 -5.22 -5.70 -1.80
C VAL A 5 -4.07 -6.21 -0.95
N LEU A 6 -2.85 -5.75 -1.25
CA LEU A 6 -1.69 -6.01 -0.41
C LEU A 6 -1.47 -4.81 0.49
N ILE A 7 -1.45 -5.05 1.80
CA ILE A 7 -1.17 -4.02 2.81
C ILE A 7 0.24 -4.24 3.34
N ILE A 8 1.10 -3.23 3.17
CA ILE A 8 2.46 -3.23 3.72
C ILE A 8 2.51 -2.22 4.86
N GLU A 9 2.47 -2.71 6.09
CA GLU A 9 2.34 -1.92 7.31
C GLU A 9 2.96 -2.66 8.48
N ASP A 10 3.88 -2.02 9.19
CA ASP A 10 4.56 -2.64 10.33
C ASP A 10 3.80 -2.53 11.65
N ASP A 11 2.93 -1.54 11.80
CA ASP A 11 2.07 -1.43 12.97
C ASP A 11 0.96 -2.48 12.88
N LEU A 12 1.09 -3.55 13.65
CA LEU A 12 0.17 -4.69 13.58
C LEU A 12 -1.26 -4.33 13.97
N PHE A 13 -1.43 -3.39 14.88
CA PHE A 13 -2.77 -2.94 15.28
C PHE A 13 -3.46 -2.23 14.12
N LEU A 14 -2.78 -1.27 13.51
CA LEU A 14 -3.32 -0.53 12.38
C LEU A 14 -3.52 -1.46 11.18
N GLN A 15 -2.58 -2.35 10.91
CA GLN A 15 -2.69 -3.34 9.84
C GLN A 15 -3.97 -4.17 10.00
N GLY A 16 -4.23 -4.63 11.23
CA GLY A 16 -5.44 -5.40 11.53
C GLY A 16 -6.72 -4.61 11.30
N LEU A 17 -6.73 -3.34 11.68
CA LEU A 17 -7.89 -2.46 11.45
C LEU A 17 -8.14 -2.26 9.95
N GLU A 18 -7.08 -1.98 9.20
CA GLU A 18 -7.15 -1.81 7.75
C GLU A 18 -7.67 -3.07 7.07
N ALA A 19 -7.10 -4.21 7.43
CA ALA A 19 -7.49 -5.50 6.84
C ALA A 19 -8.95 -5.83 7.14
N THR A 20 -9.37 -5.67 8.39
CA THR A 20 -10.74 -5.96 8.81
C THR A 20 -11.73 -5.08 8.05
N LYS A 21 -11.44 -3.79 7.96
CA LYS A 21 -12.31 -2.85 7.28
C LYS A 21 -12.47 -3.18 5.80
N MET A 22 -11.37 -3.47 5.13
CA MET A 22 -11.40 -3.77 3.70
C MET A 22 -12.03 -5.13 3.40
N LYS A 23 -11.82 -6.12 4.27
CA LYS A 23 -12.51 -7.42 4.13
C LYS A 23 -14.02 -7.27 4.19
N LYS A 24 -14.52 -6.37 5.04
CA LYS A 24 -15.96 -6.11 5.13
C LYS A 24 -16.52 -5.54 3.83
N GLU A 25 -15.69 -4.85 3.06
CA GLU A 25 -16.08 -4.31 1.76
C GLU A 25 -15.94 -5.32 0.62
N GLY A 26 -15.49 -6.53 0.93
CA GLY A 26 -15.42 -7.61 -0.05
C GLY A 26 -14.05 -7.85 -0.66
N TYR A 27 -13.01 -7.16 -0.20
CA TYR A 27 -11.66 -7.36 -0.71
C TYR A 27 -10.99 -8.58 -0.08
N GLU A 28 -10.17 -9.25 -0.87
CA GLU A 28 -9.25 -10.27 -0.39
C GLU A 28 -7.96 -9.58 0.03
N ILE A 29 -7.56 -9.75 1.29
CA ILE A 29 -6.46 -8.98 1.87
C ILE A 29 -5.25 -9.85 2.13
N PHE A 30 -4.09 -9.37 1.68
CA PHE A 30 -2.78 -9.91 2.00
C PHE A 30 -2.01 -8.87 2.79
N VAL A 31 -1.24 -9.29 3.78
CA VAL A 31 -0.49 -8.37 4.65
C VAL A 31 0.99 -8.70 4.64
N ALA A 32 1.81 -7.67 4.71
CA ALA A 32 3.24 -7.77 4.90
C ALA A 32 3.62 -6.79 6.01
N SER A 33 4.27 -7.28 7.05
CA SER A 33 4.60 -6.50 8.23
C SER A 33 5.99 -5.89 8.18
N ASN A 34 6.79 -6.26 7.18
CA ASN A 34 8.15 -5.77 7.00
C ASN A 34 8.56 -5.91 5.53
N SER A 35 9.75 -5.41 5.21
CA SER A 35 10.24 -5.42 3.83
C SER A 35 10.48 -6.83 3.30
N GLU A 36 10.94 -7.74 4.15
CA GLU A 36 11.19 -9.13 3.75
C GLU A 36 9.91 -9.80 3.29
N GLU A 37 8.82 -9.65 4.06
CA GLU A 37 7.52 -10.19 3.69
C GLU A 37 6.98 -9.55 2.42
N ALA A 38 7.16 -8.23 2.28
CA ALA A 38 6.73 -7.51 1.09
C ALA A 38 7.46 -8.00 -0.15
N PHE A 39 8.78 -8.14 -0.08
CA PHE A 39 9.59 -8.61 -1.20
C PHE A 39 9.25 -10.05 -1.56
N LYS A 40 9.03 -10.89 -0.57
CA LYS A 40 8.64 -12.28 -0.78
C LYS A 40 7.31 -12.38 -1.54
N PHE A 41 6.35 -11.55 -1.17
CA PHE A 41 5.06 -11.49 -1.86
C PHE A 41 5.22 -11.03 -3.30
N ILE A 42 5.98 -9.95 -3.51
CA ILE A 42 6.21 -9.37 -4.84
C ILE A 42 6.98 -10.34 -5.73
N ASP A 43 8.04 -10.93 -5.21
CA ASP A 43 8.90 -11.85 -5.98
C ASP A 43 8.24 -13.21 -6.22
N GLY A 44 7.23 -13.54 -5.43
CA GLY A 44 6.50 -14.80 -5.56
C GLY A 44 5.53 -14.86 -6.74
N GLY A 45 5.49 -13.83 -7.56
CA GLY A 45 4.60 -13.80 -8.73
C GLY A 45 3.14 -13.46 -8.40
N ASN A 46 2.88 -13.03 -7.17
CA ASN A 46 1.55 -12.60 -6.77
C ASN A 46 1.23 -11.25 -7.39
N LYS A 47 -0.01 -11.09 -7.85
CA LYS A 47 -0.43 -9.86 -8.50
C LYS A 47 -1.67 -9.30 -7.80
N PRO A 48 -1.49 -8.39 -6.84
CA PRO A 48 -2.63 -7.71 -6.23
C PRO A 48 -3.24 -6.71 -7.20
N ASP A 49 -4.45 -6.29 -6.92
CA ASP A 49 -5.12 -5.24 -7.69
C ASP A 49 -4.74 -3.84 -7.20
N LEU A 50 -4.30 -3.74 -5.95
CA LEU A 50 -3.84 -2.49 -5.35
C LEU A 50 -2.84 -2.80 -4.23
N ILE A 51 -1.88 -1.90 -4.05
CA ILE A 51 -0.92 -1.99 -2.94
C ILE A 51 -1.10 -0.76 -2.06
N LEU A 52 -1.28 -1.00 -0.76
CA LEU A 52 -1.30 0.02 0.28
C LEU A 52 0.04 -0.05 1.01
N LEU A 53 0.80 1.04 0.98
CA LEU A 53 2.19 1.04 1.44
C LEU A 53 2.45 2.16 2.44
N ASP A 54 2.97 1.81 3.62
CA ASP A 54 3.57 2.78 4.52
C ASP A 54 5.07 2.87 4.21
N LEU A 55 5.58 4.08 4.08
CA LEU A 55 7.01 4.32 3.82
C LEU A 55 7.85 4.33 5.10
N LEU A 56 7.22 4.49 6.27
CA LEU A 56 7.91 4.53 7.56
C LEU A 56 7.95 3.14 8.19
N ILE A 57 8.78 2.27 7.62
CA ILE A 57 8.96 0.91 8.12
C ILE A 57 10.36 0.82 8.76
N PRO A 58 10.47 0.42 10.04
CA PRO A 58 11.77 0.34 10.72
C PRO A 58 12.76 -0.56 9.99
N GLY A 59 14.01 -0.13 9.98
CA GLY A 59 15.12 -0.93 9.44
C GLY A 59 15.31 -0.87 7.95
N VAL A 60 14.40 -0.23 7.20
CA VAL A 60 14.54 -0.07 5.75
C VAL A 60 14.02 1.30 5.33
N ASP A 61 14.51 1.75 4.19
CA ASP A 61 13.95 2.90 3.51
C ASP A 61 12.72 2.42 2.73
N GLY A 62 11.52 2.89 3.11
CA GLY A 62 10.27 2.48 2.46
C GLY A 62 10.23 2.81 0.97
N PHE A 63 11.02 3.78 0.53
CA PHE A 63 11.16 4.09 -0.89
C PHE A 63 11.78 2.93 -1.67
N MET A 64 12.63 2.11 -1.02
CA MET A 64 13.19 0.92 -1.67
C MET A 64 12.11 -0.09 -2.01
N ILE A 65 11.10 -0.21 -1.15
CA ILE A 65 9.96 -1.10 -1.42
C ILE A 65 9.19 -0.57 -2.63
N LEU A 66 8.94 0.74 -2.66
CA LEU A 66 8.22 1.37 -3.77
C LEU A 66 8.99 1.22 -5.08
N GLU A 67 10.31 1.43 -5.05
CA GLU A 67 11.16 1.26 -6.22
C GLU A 67 11.10 -0.18 -6.74
N LYS A 68 11.16 -1.16 -5.82
CA LYS A 68 11.07 -2.57 -6.19
C LYS A 68 9.73 -2.90 -6.85
N ILE A 69 8.65 -2.33 -6.35
CA ILE A 69 7.32 -2.49 -6.97
C ILE A 69 7.35 -1.94 -8.41
N ARG A 70 7.94 -0.76 -8.60
CA ARG A 70 8.00 -0.11 -9.92
C ARG A 70 8.94 -0.80 -10.89
N GLU A 71 9.93 -1.53 -10.41
CA GLU A 71 10.85 -2.32 -11.24
C GLU A 71 10.20 -3.63 -11.72
N ASN A 72 9.18 -4.10 -11.05
CA ASN A 72 8.49 -5.33 -11.42
C ASN A 72 7.49 -5.04 -12.53
N LYS A 73 7.79 -5.53 -13.74
CA LYS A 73 6.97 -5.28 -14.94
C LYS A 73 5.52 -5.74 -14.78
N ALA A 74 5.30 -6.82 -14.03
CA ALA A 74 3.95 -7.33 -13.80
C ALA A 74 3.12 -6.39 -12.93
N LEU A 75 3.76 -5.48 -12.17
CA LEU A 75 3.11 -4.57 -11.24
C LEU A 75 3.05 -3.12 -11.72
N LEU A 76 3.53 -2.83 -12.94
CA LEU A 76 3.61 -1.45 -13.43
C LEU A 76 2.27 -0.72 -13.50
N THR A 77 1.18 -1.44 -13.74
CA THR A 77 -0.15 -0.85 -13.86
C THR A 77 -0.95 -0.89 -12.57
N ILE A 78 -0.39 -1.48 -11.52
CA ILE A 78 -1.12 -1.64 -10.27
C ILE A 78 -1.08 -0.34 -9.47
N PRO A 79 -2.24 0.21 -9.07
CA PRO A 79 -2.25 1.42 -8.26
C PRO A 79 -1.62 1.18 -6.90
N VAL A 80 -0.84 2.17 -6.46
CA VAL A 80 -0.21 2.18 -5.15
C VAL A 80 -0.73 3.40 -4.40
N ILE A 81 -1.30 3.17 -3.23
CA ILE A 81 -1.62 4.23 -2.28
C ILE A 81 -0.53 4.23 -1.23
N VAL A 82 0.15 5.35 -1.07
CA VAL A 82 1.04 5.55 0.08
C VAL A 82 0.19 6.11 1.21
N PHE A 83 0.13 5.38 2.31
CA PHE A 83 -0.60 5.77 3.52
C PHE A 83 0.41 5.81 4.67
N SER A 84 0.90 7.01 5.00
CA SER A 84 2.06 7.18 5.85
C SER A 84 1.99 8.50 6.61
N ASN A 85 2.69 8.59 7.74
CA ASN A 85 2.86 9.85 8.45
C ASN A 85 4.03 10.69 7.91
N LEU A 86 4.75 10.20 6.92
CA LEU A 86 5.69 11.02 6.17
C LEU A 86 4.90 12.12 5.47
N SER A 87 5.24 13.40 5.76
CA SER A 87 4.46 14.52 5.28
C SER A 87 5.30 15.65 4.64
N GLU A 88 6.62 15.46 4.54
CA GLU A 88 7.47 16.46 3.92
C GLU A 88 7.25 16.47 2.41
N GLU A 89 7.19 17.68 1.85
CA GLU A 89 6.93 17.87 0.42
C GLU A 89 7.93 17.11 -0.46
N LYS A 90 9.21 17.09 -0.08
CA LYS A 90 10.24 16.36 -0.84
C LYS A 90 9.96 14.87 -0.94
N ASP A 91 9.41 14.29 0.13
CA ASP A 91 9.11 12.86 0.17
C ASP A 91 7.86 12.54 -0.64
N ILE A 92 6.86 13.40 -0.54
CA ILE A 92 5.64 13.27 -1.34
C ILE A 92 5.97 13.37 -2.82
N THR A 93 6.78 14.35 -3.20
CA THR A 93 7.22 14.53 -4.58
C THR A 93 8.00 13.32 -5.09
N ARG A 94 8.91 12.78 -4.25
CA ARG A 94 9.69 11.59 -4.61
C ARG A 94 8.78 10.39 -4.88
N ALA A 95 7.79 10.18 -4.02
CA ALA A 95 6.83 9.10 -4.19
C ALA A 95 6.01 9.28 -5.46
N GLN A 96 5.55 10.51 -5.72
CA GLN A 96 4.78 10.81 -6.94
C GLN A 96 5.58 10.52 -8.20
N LYS A 97 6.87 10.82 -8.20
CA LYS A 97 7.76 10.53 -9.34
C LYS A 97 7.89 9.03 -9.58
N LEU A 98 7.69 8.22 -8.54
CA LEU A 98 7.70 6.76 -8.65
C LEU A 98 6.33 6.21 -9.10
N GLY A 99 5.41 7.07 -9.49
CA GLY A 99 4.17 6.65 -10.13
C GLY A 99 3.08 6.13 -9.21
N ILE A 100 3.03 6.64 -7.98
CA ILE A 100 1.93 6.27 -7.07
C ILE A 100 0.62 6.90 -7.53
N SER A 101 -0.50 6.29 -7.15
CA SER A 101 -1.84 6.81 -7.46
C SER A 101 -2.28 7.87 -6.48
N GLU A 102 -1.90 7.74 -5.22
CA GLU A 102 -2.31 8.66 -4.17
C GLU A 102 -1.31 8.63 -3.01
N PHE A 103 -1.07 9.79 -2.40
CA PHE A 103 -0.30 9.91 -1.16
C PHE A 103 -1.24 10.44 -0.09
N MET A 104 -1.50 9.64 0.94
CA MET A 104 -2.39 10.02 2.04
C MET A 104 -1.59 10.05 3.34
N VAL A 105 -1.53 11.21 3.98
CA VAL A 105 -0.88 11.35 5.29
C VAL A 105 -1.83 10.77 6.34
N LYS A 106 -1.38 9.77 7.09
CA LYS A 106 -2.23 9.01 8.03
C LYS A 106 -3.03 9.89 8.99
N SER A 107 -2.40 10.95 9.53
CA SER A 107 -3.06 11.82 10.49
C SER A 107 -4.21 12.65 9.89
N ASN A 108 -4.31 12.72 8.56
CA ASN A 108 -5.30 13.56 7.88
C ASN A 108 -6.52 12.79 7.38
N PHE A 109 -6.50 11.46 7.49
CA PHE A 109 -7.56 10.63 6.90
C PHE A 109 -8.05 9.55 7.86
N THR A 110 -9.33 9.23 7.76
CA THR A 110 -9.93 8.10 8.46
C THR A 110 -9.76 6.82 7.63
N LEU A 111 -9.99 5.67 8.26
CA LEU A 111 -9.99 4.39 7.53
C LEU A 111 -11.16 4.31 6.56
N ASP A 112 -12.28 4.98 6.85
CA ASP A 112 -13.40 5.09 5.90
C ASP A 112 -12.97 5.82 4.63
N GLU A 113 -12.26 6.92 4.79
CA GLU A 113 -11.74 7.69 3.66
C GLU A 113 -10.71 6.91 2.85
N LEU A 114 -9.85 6.17 3.54
CA LEU A 114 -8.88 5.29 2.88
C LEU A 114 -9.58 4.22 2.05
N THR A 115 -10.55 3.54 2.64
CA THR A 115 -11.31 2.48 1.98
C THR A 115 -12.06 3.03 0.77
N LYS A 116 -12.63 4.22 0.92
CA LYS A 116 -13.30 4.90 -0.19
C LYS A 116 -12.35 5.17 -1.35
N LYS A 117 -11.11 5.58 -1.05
CA LYS A 117 -10.10 5.81 -2.08
C LYS A 117 -9.75 4.50 -2.80
N VAL A 118 -9.64 3.40 -2.08
CA VAL A 118 -9.43 2.08 -2.68
C VAL A 118 -10.57 1.76 -3.65
N GLN A 119 -11.81 1.98 -3.23
CA GLN A 119 -12.98 1.73 -4.08
C GLN A 119 -12.97 2.62 -5.34
N GLU A 120 -12.55 3.87 -5.20
CA GLU A 120 -12.45 4.78 -6.34
C GLU A 120 -11.43 4.29 -7.37
N LEU A 121 -10.34 3.69 -6.91
CA LEU A 121 -9.26 3.27 -7.80
C LEU A 121 -9.49 1.92 -8.47
N ILE A 122 -10.07 0.96 -7.75
CA ILE A 122 -10.20 -0.40 -8.29
C ILE A 122 -11.63 -0.97 -8.26
N GLY A 123 -12.59 -0.24 -7.68
CA GLY A 123 -13.94 -0.75 -7.49
C GLY A 123 -13.99 -1.82 -6.41
N LYS A 124 -15.05 -2.53 -6.34
CA LYS A 124 -15.22 -3.60 -5.35
C LYS A 124 -14.95 -4.98 -5.91
#